data_d68600bcf07d863b5c466e089bd876e9
#
_entry.id   d68600bcf07d863b5c466e089bd876e9
#
_cell.length_a   1.000
_cell.length_b   1.000
_cell.length_c   1.000
_cell.angle_alpha   90.00
_cell.angle_beta   90.00
_cell.angle_gamma   90.00
#
_symmetry.space_group_name_H-M   'P 1'
#
loop_
_entity.id
_entity.type
_entity.pdbx_description
1 polymer ?
#
loop_
_entity_poly.entity_id
_entity_poly.type
_entity_poly.pdbx_seq_one_letter_code
_entity_poly.pdbx_strand_id
1 'polypeptide(L)'
;MRYWWVSHRRTAREEIAGRFLWAARGEGRPRNATRETLRIAAPGDLILSYAGGVIGAVGKVADHAFTAPRPAGFGQSDAPFGEDGWRLPVLWAPVDPPVAVAPLFPDLAPLLPARHSPLNRLGRGEQKAYLSEIGEAAFRRVLRGARIDLAALTAADTQGLTLADQREAIDDAIAAAVLAQPGLTATQKQQLVTARRGQGIFRERVLALEPRCRVTGVTNPWLLIASHIRPWRSCETAAQRLDGANGLMLTPDVDRLFDRGLISFGDNGDVLVSPALAAADLAAMGLEGLAGRSVGGFTAAQAVYLGWHRRWVFLGG
;
A
#
# COMPACT_ATOMS: atom_id res chain seq x y z
N MET A 1 -2.99 -15.32 9.88
CA MET A 1 -2.37 -14.30 10.74
C MET A 1 -0.88 -14.58 10.80
N ARG A 2 -0.05 -13.59 10.46
CA ARG A 2 1.42 -13.66 10.52
C ARG A 2 1.91 -12.71 11.60
N TYR A 3 3.18 -12.86 11.96
CA TYR A 3 3.84 -12.05 12.97
C TYR A 3 5.05 -11.36 12.36
N TRP A 4 5.17 -10.07 12.62
CA TRP A 4 6.19 -9.21 12.03
C TRP A 4 6.98 -8.48 13.09
N TRP A 5 8.18 -8.06 12.71
CA TRP A 5 9.06 -7.20 13.50
C TRP A 5 9.49 -6.03 12.62
N VAL A 6 9.10 -4.82 12.98
CA VAL A 6 9.58 -3.61 12.29
C VAL A 6 10.72 -2.96 13.06
N SER A 7 11.80 -2.63 12.34
CA SER A 7 12.96 -1.90 12.86
C SER A 7 12.95 -0.48 12.29
N HIS A 8 12.42 0.49 13.04
CA HIS A 8 12.13 1.83 12.56
C HIS A 8 12.63 2.96 13.49
N ARG A 9 13.83 2.80 14.03
CA ARG A 9 14.44 3.69 15.04
C ARG A 9 14.23 5.20 14.80
N ARG A 10 14.32 5.66 13.54
CA ARG A 10 14.27 7.09 13.22
C ARG A 10 12.86 7.60 12.95
N THR A 11 11.93 6.74 12.62
CA THR A 11 10.58 7.07 12.16
C THR A 11 9.48 6.50 13.06
N ALA A 12 9.85 5.80 14.14
CA ALA A 12 8.90 5.12 15.00
C ALA A 12 7.82 6.07 15.57
N ARG A 13 8.21 7.28 15.96
CA ARG A 13 7.27 8.26 16.52
C ARG A 13 6.22 8.69 15.49
N GLU A 14 6.68 9.03 14.30
CA GLU A 14 5.85 9.48 13.20
C GLU A 14 4.95 8.35 12.69
N GLU A 15 5.47 7.14 12.56
CA GLU A 15 4.73 5.97 12.07
C GLU A 15 3.67 5.52 13.07
N ILE A 16 3.98 5.52 14.35
CA ILE A 16 3.01 5.17 15.42
C ILE A 16 1.92 6.24 15.51
N ALA A 17 2.30 7.52 15.57
CA ALA A 17 1.34 8.62 15.64
C ALA A 17 0.45 8.70 14.39
N GLY A 18 1.02 8.46 13.21
CA GLY A 18 0.32 8.47 11.93
C GLY A 18 -0.42 7.18 11.60
N ARG A 19 -0.33 6.14 12.46
CA ARG A 19 -0.99 4.84 12.29
C ARG A 19 -0.64 4.14 10.97
N PHE A 20 0.64 4.12 10.62
CA PHE A 20 1.14 3.48 9.40
C PHE A 20 2.57 2.97 9.57
N LEU A 21 3.03 2.17 8.60
CA LEU A 21 4.45 1.97 8.26
C LEU A 21 4.70 2.49 6.85
N TRP A 22 5.89 3.04 6.60
CA TRP A 22 6.25 3.52 5.27
C TRP A 22 7.70 3.16 4.91
N ALA A 23 7.89 2.64 3.70
CA ALA A 23 9.20 2.36 3.15
C ALA A 23 9.30 2.76 1.68
N ALA A 24 10.40 3.44 1.32
CA ALA A 24 10.70 3.82 -0.05
C ALA A 24 10.80 2.59 -0.97
N ARG A 25 10.26 2.69 -2.21
CA ARG A 25 10.31 1.60 -3.20
C ARG A 25 11.71 1.25 -3.68
N GLY A 26 12.65 2.18 -3.62
CA GLY A 26 14.03 1.93 -4.02
C GLY A 26 14.22 1.70 -5.52
N GLU A 27 13.64 2.54 -6.38
CA GLU A 27 13.90 2.52 -7.82
C GLU A 27 15.40 2.71 -8.10
N GLY A 28 15.97 1.84 -8.94
CA GLY A 28 17.39 1.89 -9.32
C GLY A 28 18.38 1.35 -8.29
N ARG A 29 17.95 0.83 -7.14
CA ARG A 29 18.79 0.16 -6.13
C ARG A 29 18.46 -1.33 -6.03
N PRO A 30 19.41 -2.18 -5.55
CA PRO A 30 19.08 -3.56 -5.26
C PRO A 30 17.85 -3.63 -4.35
N ARG A 31 16.88 -4.46 -4.72
CA ARG A 31 15.64 -4.62 -3.95
C ARG A 31 15.98 -5.00 -2.51
N ASN A 32 15.56 -4.18 -1.56
CA ASN A 32 15.62 -4.58 -0.16
C ASN A 32 14.38 -5.42 0.13
N ALA A 33 14.56 -6.74 0.20
CA ALA A 33 13.49 -7.70 0.42
C ALA A 33 12.61 -7.34 1.62
N THR A 34 13.19 -6.79 2.70
CA THR A 34 12.45 -6.44 3.92
C THR A 34 11.60 -5.15 3.81
N ARG A 35 11.76 -4.37 2.74
CA ARG A 35 10.85 -3.25 2.42
C ARG A 35 9.69 -3.71 1.56
N GLU A 36 9.93 -4.68 0.67
CA GLU A 36 8.86 -5.30 -0.13
C GLU A 36 7.90 -6.13 0.72
N THR A 37 8.31 -6.58 1.92
CA THR A 37 7.44 -7.31 2.84
C THR A 37 6.24 -6.52 3.33
N LEU A 38 6.24 -5.16 3.24
CA LEU A 38 5.04 -4.38 3.52
C LEU A 38 3.86 -4.81 2.64
N ARG A 39 4.12 -5.24 1.40
CA ARG A 39 3.08 -5.72 0.46
C ARG A 39 2.50 -7.08 0.84
N ILE A 40 3.28 -7.87 1.60
CA ILE A 40 2.92 -9.24 1.98
C ILE A 40 2.13 -9.24 3.29
N ALA A 41 2.36 -8.24 4.15
CA ALA A 41 1.60 -8.08 5.37
C ALA A 41 0.11 -7.84 5.05
N ALA A 42 -0.76 -8.58 5.74
CA ALA A 42 -2.19 -8.62 5.46
C ALA A 42 -3.01 -8.14 6.66
N PRO A 43 -4.25 -7.67 6.45
CA PRO A 43 -5.14 -7.29 7.54
C PRO A 43 -5.25 -8.36 8.63
N GLY A 44 -5.10 -7.94 9.89
CA GLY A 44 -5.11 -8.82 11.06
C GLY A 44 -3.74 -9.36 11.48
N ASP A 45 -2.68 -9.19 10.68
CA ASP A 45 -1.32 -9.53 11.09
C ASP A 45 -0.84 -8.64 12.25
N LEU A 46 0.05 -9.16 13.10
CA LEU A 46 0.58 -8.44 14.26
C LEU A 46 2.06 -8.07 14.06
N ILE A 47 2.43 -6.88 14.54
CA ILE A 47 3.76 -6.29 14.32
C ILE A 47 4.36 -5.85 15.66
N LEU A 48 5.58 -6.30 15.99
CA LEU A 48 6.39 -5.72 17.08
C LEU A 48 7.11 -4.45 16.58
N SER A 49 6.92 -3.34 17.28
CA SER A 49 7.61 -2.07 17.01
C SER A 49 8.92 -2.01 17.78
N TYR A 50 10.05 -2.15 17.07
CA TYR A 50 11.38 -2.08 17.63
C TYR A 50 12.07 -0.77 17.32
N ALA A 51 12.39 0.00 18.36
CA ALA A 51 13.15 1.23 18.25
C ALA A 51 14.06 1.41 19.48
N GLY A 52 15.31 1.82 19.26
CA GLY A 52 16.20 2.14 20.38
C GLY A 52 16.55 0.99 21.33
N GLY A 53 16.42 -0.27 20.89
CA GLY A 53 16.73 -1.45 21.72
C GLY A 53 15.52 -2.01 22.49
N VAL A 54 14.35 -1.41 22.32
CA VAL A 54 13.12 -1.82 23.02
C VAL A 54 11.97 -2.08 22.06
N ILE A 55 11.03 -2.92 22.48
CA ILE A 55 9.70 -3.03 21.91
C ILE A 55 8.77 -2.12 22.69
N GLY A 56 8.34 -1.03 22.06
CA GLY A 56 7.49 0.00 22.69
C GLY A 56 6.02 -0.05 22.30
N ALA A 57 5.67 -0.79 21.25
CA ALA A 57 4.29 -0.94 20.81
C ALA A 57 4.10 -2.26 20.05
N VAL A 58 2.84 -2.69 19.96
CA VAL A 58 2.38 -3.76 19.07
C VAL A 58 1.36 -3.16 18.10
N GLY A 59 1.52 -3.47 16.83
CA GLY A 59 0.60 -3.06 15.77
C GLY A 59 -0.28 -4.20 15.29
N LYS A 60 -1.51 -3.88 14.89
CA LYS A 60 -2.38 -4.74 14.08
C LYS A 60 -2.46 -4.12 12.68
N VAL A 61 -2.11 -4.89 11.67
CA VAL A 61 -2.30 -4.46 10.28
C VAL A 61 -3.78 -4.23 10.03
N ALA A 62 -4.12 -3.01 9.59
CA ALA A 62 -5.51 -2.61 9.40
C ALA A 62 -5.99 -2.86 7.97
N ASP A 63 -5.12 -2.70 6.97
CA ASP A 63 -5.43 -2.90 5.55
C ASP A 63 -4.14 -3.25 4.79
N HIS A 64 -4.24 -3.63 3.52
CA HIS A 64 -3.10 -3.89 2.65
C HIS A 64 -2.27 -2.63 2.37
N ALA A 65 -0.99 -2.84 2.09
CA ALA A 65 -0.12 -1.74 1.70
C ALA A 65 -0.54 -1.13 0.36
N PHE A 66 -0.34 0.17 0.23
CA PHE A 66 -0.60 0.93 -0.99
C PHE A 66 0.54 1.90 -1.29
N THR A 67 0.62 2.36 -2.53
CA THR A 67 1.62 3.35 -2.93
C THR A 67 1.25 4.74 -2.38
N ALA A 68 2.22 5.39 -1.76
CA ALA A 68 2.08 6.74 -1.24
C ALA A 68 3.41 7.48 -1.28
N PRO A 69 3.39 8.82 -1.45
CA PRO A 69 4.60 9.61 -1.34
C PRO A 69 5.18 9.54 0.07
N ARG A 70 6.45 9.91 0.18
CA ARG A 70 7.14 10.01 1.47
C ARG A 70 6.35 10.93 2.42
N PRO A 71 6.02 10.49 3.63
CA PRO A 71 5.35 11.34 4.61
C PRO A 71 6.20 12.55 4.99
N ALA A 72 5.54 13.67 5.29
CA ALA A 72 6.21 14.84 5.85
C ALA A 72 6.94 14.46 7.15
N GLY A 73 8.16 14.94 7.34
CA GLY A 73 8.99 14.59 8.50
C GLY A 73 9.88 13.36 8.32
N PHE A 74 9.71 12.58 7.25
CA PHE A 74 10.56 11.41 6.93
C PHE A 74 11.87 11.81 6.21
N GLY A 75 12.69 12.64 6.84
CA GLY A 75 13.97 13.08 6.31
C GLY A 75 13.86 14.29 5.38
N GLN A 76 15.03 14.90 5.08
CA GLN A 76 15.12 16.09 4.24
C GLN A 76 14.93 15.70 2.77
N SER A 77 13.79 16.01 2.18
CA SER A 77 13.57 16.04 0.75
C SER A 77 12.70 17.24 0.43
N ASP A 78 13.26 18.23 -0.24
CA ASP A 78 12.58 19.45 -0.67
C ASP A 78 11.66 19.23 -1.89
N ALA A 79 11.55 18.00 -2.38
CA ALA A 79 10.68 17.67 -3.51
C ALA A 79 9.22 17.65 -3.05
N PRO A 80 8.34 18.48 -3.65
CA PRO A 80 6.91 18.56 -3.28
C PRO A 80 6.15 17.25 -3.53
N PHE A 81 6.70 16.35 -4.35
CA PHE A 81 6.21 15.00 -4.62
C PHE A 81 7.38 14.04 -4.36
N GLY A 82 7.70 13.82 -3.09
CA GLY A 82 8.83 13.02 -2.67
C GLY A 82 8.84 11.60 -3.22
N GLU A 83 9.94 10.89 -2.95
CA GLU A 83 10.13 9.49 -3.29
C GLU A 83 8.88 8.66 -2.92
N ASP A 84 8.33 7.94 -3.89
CA ASP A 84 7.22 7.03 -3.67
C ASP A 84 7.64 5.81 -2.85
N GLY A 85 6.72 5.33 -2.02
CA GLY A 85 6.95 4.18 -1.17
C GLY A 85 5.69 3.34 -0.97
N TRP A 86 5.85 2.31 -0.14
CA TRP A 86 4.76 1.51 0.38
C TRP A 86 4.29 2.09 1.70
N ARG A 87 3.00 2.35 1.84
CA ARG A 87 2.35 2.71 3.09
C ARG A 87 1.43 1.60 3.52
N LEU A 88 1.67 1.05 4.71
CA LEU A 88 0.87 -0.01 5.34
C LEU A 88 0.10 0.57 6.53
N PRO A 89 -1.24 0.59 6.51
CA PRO A 89 -2.05 1.03 7.64
C PRO A 89 -1.90 0.10 8.85
N VAL A 90 -1.64 0.66 10.02
CA VAL A 90 -1.42 -0.12 11.26
C VAL A 90 -2.09 0.57 12.44
N LEU A 91 -2.89 -0.17 13.20
CA LEU A 91 -3.41 0.25 14.50
C LEU A 91 -2.39 -0.14 15.58
N TRP A 92 -1.90 0.83 16.33
CA TRP A 92 -0.88 0.63 17.35
C TRP A 92 -1.45 0.65 18.77
N ALA A 93 -0.98 -0.26 19.61
CA ALA A 93 -1.19 -0.27 21.05
C ALA A 93 0.18 -0.19 21.75
N PRO A 94 0.34 0.66 22.77
CA PRO A 94 1.58 0.74 23.54
C PRO A 94 1.84 -0.52 24.35
N VAL A 95 3.11 -0.83 24.56
CA VAL A 95 3.59 -1.84 25.49
C VAL A 95 4.17 -1.12 26.71
N ASP A 96 3.57 -1.33 27.88
CA ASP A 96 3.98 -0.66 29.11
C ASP A 96 4.32 -1.67 30.23
N PRO A 97 5.52 -1.62 30.83
CA PRO A 97 6.69 -0.88 30.34
C PRO A 97 7.24 -1.44 29.01
N PRO A 98 7.96 -0.63 28.20
CA PRO A 98 8.62 -1.12 27.01
C PRO A 98 9.57 -2.28 27.30
N VAL A 99 9.57 -3.29 26.43
CA VAL A 99 10.36 -4.51 26.63
C VAL A 99 11.78 -4.33 26.08
N ALA A 100 12.79 -4.38 26.93
CA ALA A 100 14.19 -4.40 26.51
C ALA A 100 14.53 -5.72 25.81
N VAL A 101 15.08 -5.64 24.58
CA VAL A 101 15.35 -6.82 23.76
C VAL A 101 16.68 -7.50 24.13
N ALA A 102 17.70 -6.73 24.52
CA ALA A 102 19.03 -7.27 24.81
C ALA A 102 19.03 -8.40 25.87
N PRO A 103 18.32 -8.30 27.01
CA PRO A 103 18.26 -9.39 27.97
C PRO A 103 17.55 -10.65 27.46
N LEU A 104 16.66 -10.50 26.47
CA LEU A 104 15.90 -11.59 25.89
C LEU A 104 16.63 -12.28 24.73
N PHE A 105 17.70 -11.67 24.21
CA PHE A 105 18.35 -12.14 22.99
C PHE A 105 18.82 -13.59 23.03
N PRO A 106 19.40 -14.13 24.13
CA PRO A 106 19.80 -15.54 24.18
C PRO A 106 18.65 -16.50 23.88
N ASP A 107 17.44 -16.20 24.39
CA ASP A 107 16.26 -17.01 24.18
C ASP A 107 15.56 -16.70 22.84
N LEU A 108 15.72 -15.50 22.33
CA LEU A 108 15.12 -15.09 21.05
C LEU A 108 15.92 -15.56 19.84
N ALA A 109 17.25 -15.59 19.94
CA ALA A 109 18.12 -15.90 18.80
C ALA A 109 17.73 -17.22 18.08
N PRO A 110 17.45 -18.33 18.76
CA PRO A 110 17.05 -19.57 18.10
C PRO A 110 15.64 -19.53 17.49
N LEU A 111 14.79 -18.56 17.87
CA LEU A 111 13.42 -18.39 17.40
C LEU A 111 13.31 -17.42 16.21
N LEU A 112 14.38 -16.68 15.92
CA LEU A 112 14.41 -15.72 14.82
C LEU A 112 14.77 -16.39 13.49
N PRO A 113 14.29 -15.86 12.35
CA PRO A 113 14.59 -16.41 11.05
C PRO A 113 16.09 -16.30 10.73
N ALA A 114 16.65 -17.34 10.08
CA ALA A 114 18.06 -17.34 9.67
C ALA A 114 18.36 -16.30 8.56
N ARG A 115 17.35 -15.98 7.72
CA ARG A 115 17.45 -14.95 6.67
C ARG A 115 16.53 -13.79 7.03
N HIS A 116 16.99 -12.59 6.76
CA HIS A 116 16.23 -11.34 7.05
C HIS A 116 15.85 -11.21 8.53
N SER A 117 16.70 -11.76 9.42
CA SER A 117 16.51 -11.58 10.86
C SER A 117 16.45 -10.09 11.24
N PRO A 118 15.52 -9.68 12.12
CA PRO A 118 15.45 -8.29 12.60
C PRO A 118 16.63 -7.91 13.49
N LEU A 119 17.32 -8.89 14.06
CA LEU A 119 18.50 -8.70 14.91
C LEU A 119 19.73 -9.36 14.29
N ASN A 120 20.87 -8.72 14.43
CA ASN A 120 22.17 -9.30 14.08
C ASN A 120 22.67 -10.28 15.15
N ARG A 121 23.83 -10.90 14.93
CA ARG A 121 24.43 -11.89 15.85
C ARG A 121 24.78 -11.35 17.25
N LEU A 122 24.80 -10.04 17.42
CA LEU A 122 25.05 -9.36 18.70
C LEU A 122 23.73 -8.91 19.38
N GLY A 123 22.58 -9.31 18.87
CA GLY A 123 21.25 -8.93 19.39
C GLY A 123 20.89 -7.45 19.14
N ARG A 124 21.59 -6.78 18.23
CA ARG A 124 21.30 -5.40 17.83
C ARG A 124 20.45 -5.39 16.56
N GLY A 125 19.63 -4.34 16.39
CA GLY A 125 18.80 -4.20 15.19
C GLY A 125 19.63 -4.26 13.91
N GLU A 126 19.18 -5.08 12.96
CA GLU A 126 19.80 -5.24 11.65
C GLU A 126 19.41 -4.06 10.75
N GLN A 127 20.40 -3.29 10.27
CA GLN A 127 20.14 -2.06 9.50
C GLN A 127 19.39 -2.28 8.19
N LYS A 128 19.52 -3.48 7.60
CA LYS A 128 18.88 -3.82 6.32
C LYS A 128 17.51 -4.45 6.51
N ALA A 129 17.11 -4.75 7.74
CA ALA A 129 15.84 -5.40 8.08
C ALA A 129 14.82 -4.35 8.55
N TYR A 130 13.97 -3.87 7.64
CA TYR A 130 12.91 -2.94 8.01
C TYR A 130 11.69 -3.67 8.58
N LEU A 131 11.03 -4.54 7.81
CA LEU A 131 9.93 -5.38 8.25
C LEU A 131 10.28 -6.84 8.00
N SER A 132 10.50 -7.59 9.07
CA SER A 132 10.88 -9.00 9.02
C SER A 132 9.76 -9.88 9.53
N GLU A 133 9.45 -10.95 8.81
CA GLU A 133 8.53 -11.98 9.32
C GLU A 133 9.23 -12.78 10.43
N ILE A 134 8.53 -13.01 11.54
CA ILE A 134 9.00 -13.79 12.67
C ILE A 134 7.99 -14.89 13.01
N GLY A 135 8.45 -15.93 13.69
CA GLY A 135 7.54 -16.97 14.19
C GLY A 135 6.71 -16.51 15.39
N GLU A 136 5.54 -17.11 15.58
CA GLU A 136 4.67 -16.88 16.75
C GLU A 136 5.42 -17.06 18.09
N ALA A 137 6.31 -18.06 18.14
CA ALA A 137 7.11 -18.33 19.34
C ALA A 137 8.00 -17.14 19.72
N ALA A 138 8.65 -16.49 18.75
CA ALA A 138 9.44 -15.29 18.96
C ALA A 138 8.56 -14.12 19.43
N PHE A 139 7.42 -13.91 18.78
CA PHE A 139 6.46 -12.86 19.13
C PHE A 139 5.97 -13.02 20.57
N ARG A 140 5.51 -14.21 20.96
CA ARG A 140 5.04 -14.51 22.30
C ARG A 140 6.17 -14.44 23.33
N ARG A 141 7.41 -14.82 22.98
CA ARG A 141 8.57 -14.72 23.88
C ARG A 141 8.87 -13.27 24.24
N VAL A 142 8.78 -12.36 23.29
CA VAL A 142 8.99 -10.92 23.52
C VAL A 142 7.94 -10.37 24.47
N LEU A 143 6.68 -10.73 24.30
CA LEU A 143 5.57 -10.17 25.05
C LEU A 143 5.29 -10.89 26.39
N ARG A 144 6.08 -11.91 26.74
CA ARG A 144 5.92 -12.62 28.01
C ARG A 144 6.17 -11.67 29.18
N GLY A 145 5.14 -11.40 29.96
CA GLY A 145 5.17 -10.49 31.10
C GLY A 145 4.99 -9.01 30.77
N ALA A 146 4.85 -8.67 29.49
CA ALA A 146 4.49 -7.31 29.07
C ALA A 146 3.00 -7.03 29.39
N ARG A 147 2.68 -5.81 29.78
CA ARG A 147 1.30 -5.35 29.94
C ARG A 147 0.80 -4.83 28.58
N ILE A 148 0.06 -5.66 27.90
CA ILE A 148 -0.63 -5.32 26.66
C ILE A 148 -1.90 -6.14 26.55
N ASP A 149 -3.00 -5.49 26.22
CA ASP A 149 -4.25 -6.16 25.90
C ASP A 149 -4.26 -6.55 24.41
N LEU A 150 -3.65 -7.71 24.10
CA LEU A 150 -3.65 -8.27 22.75
C LEU A 150 -5.06 -8.65 22.28
N ALA A 151 -5.95 -9.05 23.21
CA ALA A 151 -7.32 -9.41 22.86
C ALA A 151 -8.08 -8.17 22.39
N ALA A 152 -7.98 -7.06 23.14
CA ALA A 152 -8.56 -5.78 22.71
C ALA A 152 -7.96 -5.30 21.38
N LEU A 153 -6.63 -5.40 21.19
CA LEU A 153 -5.99 -5.00 19.92
C LEU A 153 -6.47 -5.86 18.77
N THR A 154 -6.58 -7.18 18.93
CA THR A 154 -7.03 -8.08 17.86
C THR A 154 -8.51 -7.92 17.55
N ALA A 155 -9.35 -7.64 18.56
CA ALA A 155 -10.77 -7.36 18.39
C ALA A 155 -11.07 -5.95 17.90
N ALA A 156 -10.11 -5.01 18.03
CA ALA A 156 -10.33 -3.62 17.65
C ALA A 156 -10.77 -3.49 16.19
N ASP A 157 -11.84 -2.74 15.99
CA ASP A 157 -12.33 -2.40 14.66
C ASP A 157 -11.32 -1.47 13.95
N THR A 158 -10.94 -1.85 12.75
CA THR A 158 -10.03 -1.09 11.90
C THR A 158 -10.77 -0.24 10.87
N GLN A 159 -12.11 -0.24 10.85
CA GLN A 159 -12.91 0.47 9.84
C GLN A 159 -12.64 1.99 9.83
N GLY A 160 -12.36 2.60 10.98
CA GLY A 160 -11.97 4.03 11.06
C GLY A 160 -10.54 4.33 10.61
N LEU A 161 -9.77 3.31 10.19
CA LEU A 161 -8.42 3.41 9.65
C LEU A 161 -8.37 2.87 8.22
N THR A 162 -9.49 2.97 7.52
CA THR A 162 -9.59 2.37 6.20
C THR A 162 -8.54 2.97 5.26
N LEU A 163 -8.05 2.13 4.37
CA LEU A 163 -7.23 2.53 3.23
C LEU A 163 -7.84 3.74 2.49
N ALA A 164 -9.19 3.81 2.42
CA ALA A 164 -9.90 4.91 1.79
C ALA A 164 -9.60 6.25 2.49
N ASP A 165 -9.74 6.31 3.82
CA ASP A 165 -9.52 7.56 4.58
C ASP A 165 -8.07 8.04 4.48
N GLN A 166 -7.10 7.11 4.58
CA GLN A 166 -5.69 7.45 4.45
C GLN A 166 -5.31 7.88 3.02
N ARG A 167 -5.87 7.22 2.00
CA ARG A 167 -5.68 7.63 0.60
C ARG A 167 -6.27 8.99 0.34
N GLU A 168 -7.49 9.24 0.79
CA GLU A 168 -8.15 10.52 0.62
C GLU A 168 -7.37 11.66 1.25
N ALA A 169 -6.90 11.51 2.48
CA ALA A 169 -6.07 12.52 3.15
C ALA A 169 -4.76 12.80 2.41
N ILE A 170 -4.10 11.77 1.84
CA ILE A 170 -2.88 11.93 1.05
C ILE A 170 -3.21 12.65 -0.27
N ASP A 171 -4.26 12.23 -0.95
CA ASP A 171 -4.67 12.84 -2.22
C ASP A 171 -5.10 14.30 -2.03
N ASP A 172 -5.72 14.66 -0.89
CA ASP A 172 -6.04 16.04 -0.52
C ASP A 172 -4.77 16.87 -0.29
N ALA A 173 -3.78 16.31 0.42
CA ALA A 173 -2.50 16.99 0.63
C ALA A 173 -1.77 17.23 -0.69
N ILE A 174 -1.77 16.26 -1.61
CA ILE A 174 -1.17 16.42 -2.94
C ILE A 174 -1.95 17.44 -3.77
N ALA A 175 -3.28 17.42 -3.73
CA ALA A 175 -4.11 18.40 -4.43
C ALA A 175 -3.82 19.83 -3.93
N ALA A 176 -3.70 20.02 -2.61
CA ALA A 176 -3.30 21.30 -2.04
C ALA A 176 -1.92 21.75 -2.50
N ALA A 177 -0.94 20.83 -2.55
CA ALA A 177 0.40 21.11 -3.05
C ALA A 177 0.40 21.48 -4.54
N VAL A 178 -0.41 20.82 -5.37
CA VAL A 178 -0.61 21.17 -6.80
C VAL A 178 -1.19 22.56 -6.95
N LEU A 179 -2.18 22.92 -6.13
CA LEU A 179 -2.77 24.27 -6.15
C LEU A 179 -1.76 25.37 -5.73
N ALA A 180 -0.83 25.03 -4.84
CA ALA A 180 0.23 25.93 -4.40
C ALA A 180 1.40 26.04 -5.40
N GLN A 181 1.50 25.15 -6.40
CA GLN A 181 2.63 25.13 -7.35
C GLN A 181 2.70 26.44 -8.17
N PRO A 182 3.85 27.15 -8.18
CA PRO A 182 4.09 28.23 -9.10
C PRO A 182 4.21 27.70 -10.54
N GLY A 183 3.79 28.47 -11.54
CA GLY A 183 3.94 28.13 -12.96
C GLY A 183 2.76 27.38 -13.58
N LEU A 184 1.79 26.89 -12.81
CA LEU A 184 0.54 26.34 -13.33
C LEU A 184 -0.55 27.41 -13.40
N THR A 185 -1.26 27.47 -14.53
CA THR A 185 -2.45 28.33 -14.68
C THR A 185 -3.60 27.81 -13.79
N ALA A 186 -4.54 28.70 -13.45
CA ALA A 186 -5.73 28.33 -12.70
C ALA A 186 -6.51 27.18 -13.37
N THR A 187 -6.62 27.20 -14.71
CA THR A 187 -7.27 26.15 -15.50
C THR A 187 -6.53 24.81 -15.37
N GLN A 188 -5.20 24.81 -15.46
CA GLN A 188 -4.40 23.58 -15.29
C GLN A 188 -4.55 23.00 -13.89
N LYS A 189 -4.50 23.84 -12.86
CA LYS A 189 -4.73 23.42 -11.47
C LYS A 189 -6.10 22.78 -11.30
N GLN A 190 -7.15 23.41 -11.82
CA GLN A 190 -8.50 22.89 -11.77
C GLN A 190 -8.63 21.56 -12.50
N GLN A 191 -8.05 21.42 -13.68
CA GLN A 191 -8.03 20.15 -14.44
C GLN A 191 -7.36 19.02 -13.67
N LEU A 192 -6.24 19.30 -13.00
CA LEU A 192 -5.52 18.29 -12.23
C LEU A 192 -6.32 17.81 -11.00
N VAL A 193 -6.95 18.75 -10.28
CA VAL A 193 -7.80 18.39 -9.12
C VAL A 193 -9.05 17.63 -9.56
N THR A 194 -9.65 17.99 -10.68
CA THR A 194 -10.82 17.29 -11.23
C THR A 194 -10.44 15.89 -11.72
N ALA A 195 -9.27 15.74 -12.34
CA ALA A 195 -8.76 14.44 -12.80
C ALA A 195 -8.58 13.45 -11.65
N ARG A 196 -8.18 13.92 -10.46
CA ARG A 196 -8.09 13.09 -9.25
C ARG A 196 -9.39 12.36 -8.94
N ARG A 197 -10.52 12.99 -9.22
CA ARG A 197 -11.86 12.41 -9.01
C ARG A 197 -12.35 11.57 -10.20
N GLY A 198 -11.47 11.28 -11.17
CA GLY A 198 -11.84 10.56 -12.39
C GLY A 198 -12.84 11.34 -13.25
N GLN A 199 -12.75 12.66 -13.26
CA GLN A 199 -13.68 13.57 -13.94
C GLN A 199 -12.98 14.51 -14.92
N GLY A 200 -13.75 15.36 -15.61
CA GLY A 200 -13.24 16.36 -16.53
C GLY A 200 -12.47 15.74 -17.68
N ILE A 201 -11.45 16.46 -18.15
CA ILE A 201 -10.67 16.12 -19.35
C ILE A 201 -9.99 14.74 -19.27
N PHE A 202 -9.62 14.27 -18.08
CA PHE A 202 -9.09 12.92 -17.89
C PHE A 202 -10.14 11.89 -18.27
N ARG A 203 -11.35 12.00 -17.70
CA ARG A 203 -12.46 11.09 -17.99
C ARG A 203 -12.82 11.06 -19.48
N GLU A 204 -12.86 12.23 -20.12
CA GLU A 204 -13.16 12.34 -21.55
C GLU A 204 -12.12 11.59 -22.38
N ARG A 205 -10.84 11.74 -22.04
CA ARG A 205 -9.73 11.04 -22.73
C ARG A 205 -9.75 9.54 -22.48
N VAL A 206 -10.06 9.11 -21.26
CA VAL A 206 -10.22 7.67 -20.95
C VAL A 206 -11.39 7.09 -21.72
N LEU A 207 -12.55 7.76 -21.71
CA LEU A 207 -13.75 7.29 -22.41
C LEU A 207 -13.55 7.16 -23.92
N ALA A 208 -12.74 8.03 -24.52
CA ALA A 208 -12.39 7.96 -25.93
C ALA A 208 -11.57 6.70 -26.30
N LEU A 209 -10.77 6.18 -25.35
CA LEU A 209 -9.98 4.96 -25.53
C LEU A 209 -10.70 3.72 -25.04
N GLU A 210 -11.45 3.84 -23.96
CA GLU A 210 -12.13 2.78 -23.22
C GLU A 210 -13.62 3.11 -23.10
N PRO A 211 -14.45 2.87 -24.14
CA PRO A 211 -15.85 3.27 -24.13
C PRO A 211 -16.73 2.39 -23.23
N ARG A 212 -16.17 1.38 -22.58
CA ARG A 212 -16.87 0.41 -21.73
C ARG A 212 -15.96 -0.18 -20.64
N CYS A 213 -16.56 -0.73 -19.60
CA CYS A 213 -15.84 -1.63 -18.72
C CYS A 213 -15.53 -2.95 -19.46
N ARG A 214 -14.27 -3.27 -19.66
CA ARG A 214 -13.88 -4.50 -20.38
C ARG A 214 -14.25 -5.78 -19.62
N VAL A 215 -14.34 -5.71 -18.30
CA VAL A 215 -14.70 -6.85 -17.45
C VAL A 215 -16.19 -7.16 -17.51
N THR A 216 -17.03 -6.15 -17.30
CA THR A 216 -18.49 -6.32 -17.20
C THR A 216 -19.23 -6.08 -18.52
N GLY A 217 -18.58 -5.42 -19.48
CA GLY A 217 -19.21 -5.03 -20.76
C GLY A 217 -20.12 -3.80 -20.66
N VAL A 218 -20.29 -3.21 -19.47
CA VAL A 218 -21.15 -2.03 -19.27
C VAL A 218 -20.62 -0.85 -20.08
N THR A 219 -21.51 -0.22 -20.86
CA THR A 219 -21.23 0.94 -21.73
C THR A 219 -21.88 2.23 -21.21
N ASN A 220 -22.84 2.14 -20.28
CA ASN A 220 -23.52 3.31 -19.74
C ASN A 220 -22.53 4.18 -18.93
N PRO A 221 -22.21 5.42 -19.38
CA PRO A 221 -21.20 6.25 -18.70
C PRO A 221 -21.54 6.62 -17.26
N TRP A 222 -22.83 6.61 -16.89
CA TRP A 222 -23.29 6.89 -15.52
C TRP A 222 -22.90 5.79 -14.52
N LEU A 223 -22.64 4.57 -15.02
CA LEU A 223 -22.25 3.41 -14.21
C LEU A 223 -20.74 3.15 -14.25
N LEU A 224 -19.96 4.04 -14.89
CA LEU A 224 -18.52 3.86 -15.10
C LEU A 224 -17.72 4.93 -14.35
N ILE A 225 -16.60 4.50 -13.78
CA ILE A 225 -15.59 5.33 -13.16
C ILE A 225 -14.36 5.37 -14.08
N ALA A 226 -13.80 6.55 -14.30
CA ALA A 226 -12.49 6.67 -14.95
C ALA A 226 -11.40 6.43 -13.90
N SER A 227 -10.93 5.19 -13.83
CA SER A 227 -9.94 4.72 -12.88
C SER A 227 -8.53 4.93 -13.40
N HIS A 228 -7.64 5.50 -12.58
CA HIS A 228 -6.23 5.61 -12.94
C HIS A 228 -5.52 4.26 -12.82
N ILE A 229 -4.83 3.82 -13.89
CA ILE A 229 -3.99 2.60 -13.86
C ILE A 229 -2.78 2.81 -12.94
N ARG A 230 -1.98 3.84 -13.19
CA ARG A 230 -1.01 4.35 -12.22
C ARG A 230 -1.73 5.37 -11.35
N PRO A 231 -1.93 5.11 -10.04
CA PRO A 231 -2.72 5.99 -9.18
C PRO A 231 -2.30 7.46 -9.29
N TRP A 232 -3.27 8.37 -9.27
CA TRP A 232 -3.05 9.81 -9.44
C TRP A 232 -1.93 10.35 -8.51
N ARG A 233 -1.89 9.86 -7.26
CA ARG A 233 -0.88 10.21 -6.25
C ARG A 233 0.53 9.73 -6.59
N SER A 234 0.65 8.68 -7.41
CA SER A 234 1.92 8.09 -7.85
C SER A 234 2.39 8.62 -9.22
N CYS A 235 1.60 9.47 -9.88
CA CYS A 235 2.00 10.12 -11.11
C CYS A 235 3.04 11.21 -10.83
N GLU A 236 4.13 11.21 -11.58
CA GLU A 236 5.24 12.17 -11.43
C GLU A 236 4.91 13.53 -12.03
N THR A 237 4.20 13.52 -13.17
CA THR A 237 3.92 14.73 -13.95
C THR A 237 2.42 14.98 -14.12
N ALA A 238 2.08 16.25 -14.39
CA ALA A 238 0.72 16.63 -14.79
C ALA A 238 0.25 15.89 -16.05
N ALA A 239 1.15 15.66 -16.99
CA ALA A 239 0.86 14.92 -18.22
C ALA A 239 0.37 13.50 -17.91
N GLN A 240 1.05 12.76 -17.04
CA GLN A 240 0.65 11.41 -16.61
C GLN A 240 -0.72 11.41 -15.91
N ARG A 241 -1.03 12.44 -15.11
CA ARG A 241 -2.31 12.58 -14.41
C ARG A 241 -3.49 12.85 -15.33
N LEU A 242 -3.24 13.42 -16.50
CA LEU A 242 -4.25 13.77 -17.49
C LEU A 242 -4.23 12.85 -18.71
N ASP A 243 -3.36 11.85 -18.75
CA ASP A 243 -3.21 10.92 -19.88
C ASP A 243 -4.37 9.92 -19.88
N GLY A 244 -5.14 9.89 -20.96
CA GLY A 244 -6.22 8.92 -21.14
C GLY A 244 -5.72 7.46 -21.19
N ALA A 245 -4.49 7.22 -21.64
CA ALA A 245 -3.87 5.90 -21.61
C ALA A 245 -3.53 5.43 -20.19
N ASN A 246 -3.44 6.36 -19.23
CA ASN A 246 -3.32 6.03 -17.81
C ASN A 246 -4.68 5.76 -17.14
N GLY A 247 -5.68 5.34 -17.89
CA GLY A 247 -7.01 5.11 -17.35
C GLY A 247 -7.77 3.96 -17.98
N LEU A 248 -8.72 3.42 -17.21
CA LEU A 248 -9.71 2.45 -17.64
C LEU A 248 -11.10 2.91 -17.20
N MET A 249 -12.12 2.67 -18.04
CA MET A 249 -13.51 2.81 -17.61
C MET A 249 -13.96 1.53 -16.93
N LEU A 250 -14.22 1.58 -15.64
CA LEU A 250 -14.57 0.43 -14.82
C LEU A 250 -15.91 0.64 -14.11
N THR A 251 -16.66 -0.45 -13.88
CA THR A 251 -17.79 -0.42 -12.94
C THR A 251 -17.26 -0.27 -11.50
N PRO A 252 -18.04 0.28 -10.54
CA PRO A 252 -17.57 0.57 -9.19
C PRO A 252 -16.94 -0.61 -8.43
N ASP A 253 -17.49 -1.80 -8.60
CA ASP A 253 -17.01 -3.05 -8.06
C ASP A 253 -15.65 -3.47 -8.66
N VAL A 254 -15.54 -3.41 -9.99
CA VAL A 254 -14.30 -3.72 -10.71
C VAL A 254 -13.22 -2.67 -10.42
N ASP A 255 -13.58 -1.38 -10.38
CA ASP A 255 -12.70 -0.29 -9.97
C ASP A 255 -12.12 -0.54 -8.57
N ARG A 256 -12.98 -0.94 -7.63
CA ARG A 256 -12.55 -1.27 -6.27
C ARG A 256 -11.54 -2.41 -6.22
N LEU A 257 -11.76 -3.49 -6.99
CA LEU A 257 -10.84 -4.62 -7.07
C LEU A 257 -9.50 -4.20 -7.70
N PHE A 258 -9.55 -3.41 -8.76
CA PHE A 258 -8.37 -2.94 -9.49
C PHE A 258 -7.55 -1.95 -8.63
N ASP A 259 -8.19 -0.93 -8.09
CA ASP A 259 -7.52 0.08 -7.25
C ASP A 259 -6.89 -0.52 -5.97
N ARG A 260 -7.46 -1.61 -5.46
CA ARG A 260 -6.91 -2.38 -4.32
C ARG A 260 -5.80 -3.35 -4.71
N GLY A 261 -5.57 -3.55 -6.00
CA GLY A 261 -4.61 -4.53 -6.49
C GLY A 261 -5.07 -5.98 -6.33
N LEU A 262 -6.36 -6.19 -6.11
CA LEU A 262 -6.97 -7.52 -6.06
C LEU A 262 -7.11 -8.13 -7.44
N ILE A 263 -7.19 -7.29 -8.48
CA ILE A 263 -7.06 -7.69 -9.88
C ILE A 263 -6.07 -6.81 -10.60
N SER A 264 -5.54 -7.30 -11.72
CA SER A 264 -4.77 -6.55 -12.71
C SER A 264 -4.98 -7.16 -14.09
N PHE A 265 -4.28 -6.64 -15.10
CA PHE A 265 -4.39 -7.11 -16.47
C PHE A 265 -3.00 -7.36 -17.06
N GLY A 266 -2.87 -8.45 -17.84
CA GLY A 266 -1.77 -8.66 -18.76
C GLY A 266 -1.89 -7.73 -19.98
N ASP A 267 -0.80 -7.48 -20.69
CA ASP A 267 -0.79 -6.64 -21.90
C ASP A 267 -1.67 -7.24 -23.01
N ASN A 268 -1.77 -8.58 -23.04
CA ASN A 268 -2.66 -9.35 -23.91
C ASN A 268 -4.13 -9.32 -23.50
N GLY A 269 -4.45 -8.74 -22.33
CA GLY A 269 -5.80 -8.62 -21.80
C GLY A 269 -6.22 -9.74 -20.84
N ASP A 270 -5.32 -10.63 -20.46
CA ASP A 270 -5.63 -11.65 -19.45
C ASP A 270 -5.85 -11.00 -18.09
N VAL A 271 -6.95 -11.35 -17.42
CA VAL A 271 -7.24 -10.88 -16.07
C VAL A 271 -6.41 -11.66 -15.06
N LEU A 272 -5.62 -10.93 -14.28
CA LEU A 272 -4.84 -11.44 -13.18
C LEU A 272 -5.63 -11.25 -11.88
N VAL A 273 -5.83 -12.32 -11.14
CA VAL A 273 -6.55 -12.29 -9.85
C VAL A 273 -5.56 -12.58 -8.72
N SER A 274 -5.58 -11.74 -7.70
CA SER A 274 -4.72 -11.87 -6.52
C SER A 274 -5.09 -13.10 -5.70
N PRO A 275 -4.12 -13.83 -5.15
CA PRO A 275 -4.37 -14.87 -4.15
C PRO A 275 -5.07 -14.35 -2.88
N ALA A 276 -5.01 -13.04 -2.62
CA ALA A 276 -5.70 -12.40 -1.49
C ALA A 276 -7.22 -12.25 -1.70
N LEU A 277 -7.72 -12.46 -2.93
CA LEU A 277 -9.16 -12.39 -3.25
C LEU A 277 -9.75 -13.80 -3.27
N ALA A 278 -10.69 -14.05 -2.37
CA ALA A 278 -11.35 -15.35 -2.30
C ALA A 278 -12.31 -15.56 -3.49
N ALA A 279 -12.35 -16.78 -4.02
CA ALA A 279 -13.27 -17.15 -5.10
C ALA A 279 -14.74 -16.94 -4.71
N ALA A 280 -15.08 -17.11 -3.42
CA ALA A 280 -16.42 -16.86 -2.89
C ALA A 280 -16.84 -15.38 -3.00
N ASP A 281 -15.88 -14.45 -2.82
CA ASP A 281 -16.17 -13.02 -2.97
C ASP A 281 -16.44 -12.67 -4.43
N LEU A 282 -15.65 -13.23 -5.37
CA LEU A 282 -15.93 -13.07 -6.81
C LEU A 282 -17.28 -13.62 -7.21
N ALA A 283 -17.67 -14.78 -6.67
CA ALA A 283 -18.98 -15.37 -6.91
C ALA A 283 -20.12 -14.48 -6.38
N ALA A 284 -19.98 -13.95 -5.16
CA ALA A 284 -20.95 -13.05 -4.56
C ALA A 284 -21.11 -11.73 -5.34
N MET A 285 -20.08 -11.31 -6.08
CA MET A 285 -20.07 -10.13 -6.96
C MET A 285 -20.55 -10.44 -8.38
N GLY A 286 -20.88 -11.69 -8.72
CA GLY A 286 -21.23 -12.12 -10.08
C GLY A 286 -20.04 -12.07 -11.07
N LEU A 287 -18.82 -12.22 -10.55
CA LEU A 287 -17.57 -12.20 -11.30
C LEU A 287 -16.86 -13.56 -11.32
N GLU A 288 -17.63 -14.65 -11.27
CA GLU A 288 -17.10 -16.01 -11.37
C GLU A 288 -16.34 -16.20 -12.69
N GLY A 289 -15.27 -16.97 -12.65
CA GLY A 289 -14.43 -17.27 -13.81
C GLY A 289 -13.65 -16.06 -14.33
N LEU A 290 -13.46 -15.03 -13.50
CA LEU A 290 -12.67 -13.86 -13.87
C LEU A 290 -11.18 -14.20 -14.07
N ALA A 291 -10.64 -15.13 -13.29
CA ALA A 291 -9.25 -15.56 -13.41
C ALA A 291 -8.98 -16.22 -14.77
N GLY A 292 -7.98 -15.72 -15.48
CA GLY A 292 -7.61 -16.21 -16.82
C GLY A 292 -8.56 -15.80 -17.97
N ARG A 293 -9.63 -15.07 -17.67
CA ARG A 293 -10.51 -14.51 -18.71
C ARG A 293 -9.75 -13.41 -19.46
N SER A 294 -9.82 -13.41 -20.79
CA SER A 294 -9.29 -12.31 -21.58
C SER A 294 -10.34 -11.23 -21.82
N VAL A 295 -9.95 -9.97 -21.62
CA VAL A 295 -10.77 -8.78 -21.88
C VAL A 295 -10.32 -8.02 -23.14
N GLY A 296 -9.45 -8.62 -23.94
CA GLY A 296 -8.83 -8.05 -25.14
C GLY A 296 -7.57 -7.23 -24.83
N GLY A 297 -6.64 -7.23 -25.79
CA GLY A 297 -5.33 -6.57 -25.64
C GLY A 297 -5.42 -5.06 -25.40
N PHE A 298 -4.39 -4.51 -24.78
CA PHE A 298 -4.24 -3.10 -24.50
C PHE A 298 -3.27 -2.43 -25.47
N THR A 299 -3.37 -1.14 -25.64
CA THR A 299 -2.42 -0.36 -26.44
C THR A 299 -1.04 -0.33 -25.78
N ALA A 300 0.02 -0.10 -26.57
CA ALA A 300 1.38 0.02 -26.05
C ALA A 300 1.50 1.11 -24.96
N ALA A 301 0.76 2.21 -25.09
CA ALA A 301 0.73 3.27 -24.09
C ALA A 301 0.07 2.81 -22.76
N GLN A 302 -1.04 2.08 -22.83
CA GLN A 302 -1.69 1.50 -21.65
C GLN A 302 -0.82 0.41 -21.01
N ALA A 303 -0.12 -0.40 -21.81
CA ALA A 303 0.74 -1.48 -21.33
C ALA A 303 1.86 -0.97 -20.39
N VAL A 304 2.40 0.24 -20.66
CA VAL A 304 3.38 0.89 -19.77
C VAL A 304 2.79 1.11 -18.38
N TYR A 305 1.58 1.66 -18.28
CA TYR A 305 0.90 1.90 -17.02
C TYR A 305 0.44 0.60 -16.36
N LEU A 306 -0.05 -0.37 -17.14
CA LEU A 306 -0.40 -1.70 -16.62
C LEU A 306 0.81 -2.44 -16.07
N GLY A 307 1.98 -2.35 -16.74
CA GLY A 307 3.24 -2.88 -16.22
C GLY A 307 3.61 -2.26 -14.87
N TRP A 308 3.39 -0.94 -14.73
CA TRP A 308 3.56 -0.26 -13.45
C TRP A 308 2.57 -0.75 -12.39
N HIS A 309 1.27 -0.90 -12.74
CA HIS A 309 0.23 -1.39 -11.85
C HIS A 309 0.53 -2.83 -11.37
N ARG A 310 0.89 -3.74 -12.28
CA ARG A 310 1.27 -5.11 -11.92
C ARG A 310 2.44 -5.16 -10.95
N ARG A 311 3.38 -4.26 -11.14
CA ARG A 311 4.60 -4.23 -10.30
C ARG A 311 4.35 -3.62 -8.91
N TRP A 312 3.49 -2.61 -8.82
CA TRP A 312 3.45 -1.73 -7.66
C TRP A 312 2.09 -1.65 -6.95
N VAL A 313 1.02 -2.12 -7.58
CA VAL A 313 -0.33 -2.12 -6.98
C VAL A 313 -0.83 -3.54 -6.80
N PHE A 314 -0.68 -4.38 -7.83
CA PHE A 314 -1.22 -5.73 -7.83
C PHE A 314 -0.62 -6.59 -6.72
N LEU A 315 -1.48 -7.24 -5.95
CA LEU A 315 -1.14 -8.16 -4.87
C LEU A 315 -0.95 -9.59 -5.43
N GLY A 316 -0.18 -9.71 -6.50
CA GLY A 316 0.28 -11.00 -7.02
C GLY A 316 1.39 -11.53 -6.12
N GLY A 317 1.33 -12.80 -5.72
CA GLY A 317 2.31 -13.45 -4.87
C GLY A 317 3.74 -13.47 -5.45
#